data_7d602c700089ddb9de4a31beabcdca24
#
_entry.id   7d602c700089ddb9de4a31beabcdca24
#
_cell.length_a   1.000
_cell.length_b   1.000
_cell.length_c   1.000
_cell.angle_alpha   90.00
_cell.angle_beta   90.00
_cell.angle_gamma   90.00
#
_symmetry.space_group_name_H-M   'P 1'
#
loop_
_entity.id
_entity.type
_entity.pdbx_description
1 polymer ?
#
loop_
_entity_poly.entity_id
_entity_poly.type
_entity_poly.pdbx_seq_one_letter_code
_entity_poly.pdbx_strand_id
1 'polypeptide(L)'
;GQGLALWEKIKLKLIAEHIDYQIHFTHHRHHATEIAAELTASGDPVTIVVLGGDGSVDEVICGLQNLSRVTLGYIPIGSGNDFGRGLALPSDTMKALDLVLHSEQTRKINLGVLHYHDKVHRFAVSSGIGYDAAICHQLCISRVKVFFNRLGLGKLAYAACSLYRLRRCQPDEMEILLDDTKRLHFKRVFFASAFNLPYEGGGCKFCPDAKPDDDLLDFIVIANVPKIIALAILPTVFSGKHTRLPGVHIF
;
A
#
# COMPACT_ATOMS: atom_id res chain seq x y z
N GLY A 1 23.24 -3.58 -0.73
CA GLY A 1 22.06 -4.35 -0.36
C GLY A 1 21.44 -5.08 -1.56
N GLN A 2 20.41 -5.86 -1.35
CA GLN A 2 19.73 -6.63 -2.44
C GLN A 2 19.29 -5.74 -3.61
N GLY A 3 18.83 -4.52 -3.34
CA GLY A 3 18.40 -3.59 -4.38
C GLY A 3 19.52 -3.18 -5.37
N LEU A 4 20.75 -2.99 -4.90
CA LEU A 4 21.87 -2.67 -5.78
C LEU A 4 22.27 -3.86 -6.66
N ALA A 5 22.30 -5.07 -6.10
CA ALA A 5 22.62 -6.27 -6.89
C ALA A 5 21.55 -6.56 -7.97
N LEU A 6 20.31 -6.22 -7.67
CA LEU A 6 19.21 -6.35 -8.62
C LEU A 6 19.26 -5.25 -9.69
N TRP A 7 19.62 -4.03 -9.29
CA TRP A 7 19.83 -2.92 -10.21
C TRP A 7 20.90 -3.25 -11.27
N GLU A 8 22.00 -3.89 -10.89
CA GLU A 8 23.02 -4.30 -11.85
C GLU A 8 22.49 -5.26 -12.93
N LYS A 9 21.60 -6.20 -12.55
CA LYS A 9 20.93 -7.09 -13.52
C LYS A 9 19.97 -6.32 -14.43
N ILE A 10 19.18 -5.41 -13.87
CA ILE A 10 18.26 -4.55 -14.64
C ILE A 10 19.06 -3.71 -15.63
N LYS A 11 20.12 -3.06 -15.18
CA LYS A 11 20.98 -2.22 -16.00
C LYS A 11 21.55 -2.97 -17.22
N LEU A 12 22.03 -4.20 -17.01
CA LEU A 12 22.55 -5.04 -18.11
C LEU A 12 21.47 -5.29 -19.17
N LYS A 13 20.23 -5.53 -18.76
CA LYS A 13 19.11 -5.74 -19.67
C LYS A 13 18.74 -4.46 -20.43
N LEU A 14 18.67 -3.31 -19.73
CA LEU A 14 18.38 -2.03 -20.37
C LEU A 14 19.43 -1.68 -21.44
N ILE A 15 20.71 -1.95 -21.15
CA ILE A 15 21.80 -1.76 -22.12
C ILE A 15 21.64 -2.70 -23.32
N ALA A 16 21.37 -3.99 -23.07
CA ALA A 16 21.23 -4.98 -24.13
C ALA A 16 20.03 -4.68 -25.07
N GLU A 17 18.99 -4.07 -24.57
CA GLU A 17 17.80 -3.68 -25.32
C GLU A 17 17.83 -2.23 -25.82
N HIS A 18 18.96 -1.53 -25.63
CA HIS A 18 19.14 -0.12 -26.07
C HIS A 18 18.07 0.84 -25.53
N ILE A 19 17.61 0.60 -24.29
CA ILE A 19 16.62 1.48 -23.65
C ILE A 19 17.32 2.75 -23.17
N ASP A 20 16.77 3.90 -23.56
CA ASP A 20 17.18 5.20 -23.02
C ASP A 20 16.45 5.46 -21.69
N TYR A 21 17.22 5.78 -20.64
CA TYR A 21 16.69 6.00 -19.31
C TYR A 21 17.53 6.96 -18.48
N GLN A 22 16.86 7.58 -17.51
CA GLN A 22 17.53 8.32 -16.44
C GLN A 22 17.31 7.58 -15.12
N ILE A 23 18.32 7.56 -14.26
CA ILE A 23 18.24 6.92 -12.95
C ILE A 23 18.34 7.95 -11.82
N HIS A 24 17.44 7.83 -10.86
CA HIS A 24 17.41 8.63 -9.66
C HIS A 24 17.47 7.73 -8.42
N PHE A 25 18.46 7.92 -7.55
CA PHE A 25 18.57 7.22 -6.28
C PHE A 25 18.01 8.07 -5.15
N THR A 26 17.18 7.47 -4.30
CA THR A 26 16.68 8.13 -3.10
C THR A 26 17.72 8.09 -1.99
N HIS A 27 17.93 9.20 -1.30
CA HIS A 27 18.93 9.34 -0.24
C HIS A 27 18.34 9.51 1.16
N HIS A 28 17.08 9.94 1.26
CA HIS A 28 16.36 10.16 2.51
C HIS A 28 14.87 9.88 2.33
N ARG A 29 14.15 9.89 3.43
CA ARG A 29 12.69 9.76 3.43
C ARG A 29 12.06 10.93 2.67
N HIS A 30 11.01 10.67 1.91
CA HIS A 30 10.31 11.61 1.02
C HIS A 30 11.13 12.12 -0.18
N HIS A 31 12.36 11.66 -0.41
CA HIS A 31 13.14 12.06 -1.59
C HIS A 31 12.48 11.59 -2.91
N ALA A 32 11.79 10.44 -2.90
CA ALA A 32 11.06 9.99 -4.08
C ALA A 32 9.88 10.94 -4.42
N THR A 33 9.28 11.58 -3.42
CA THR A 33 8.25 12.62 -3.62
C THR A 33 8.83 13.84 -4.32
N GLU A 34 10.00 14.30 -3.90
CA GLU A 34 10.69 15.45 -4.48
C GLU A 34 11.08 15.18 -5.94
N ILE A 35 11.71 14.03 -6.21
CA ILE A 35 12.09 13.58 -7.56
C ILE A 35 10.85 13.48 -8.48
N ALA A 36 9.77 12.86 -8.01
CA ALA A 36 8.54 12.72 -8.78
C ALA A 36 7.91 14.07 -9.11
N ALA A 37 7.94 15.02 -8.17
CA ALA A 37 7.45 16.37 -8.39
C ALA A 37 8.28 17.10 -9.47
N GLU A 38 9.61 17.02 -9.41
CA GLU A 38 10.50 17.62 -10.38
C GLU A 38 10.29 17.03 -11.79
N LEU A 39 10.26 15.70 -11.90
CA LEU A 39 10.11 15.00 -13.19
C LEU A 39 8.75 15.26 -13.87
N THR A 40 7.73 15.62 -13.11
CA THR A 40 6.37 15.83 -13.63
C THR A 40 5.92 17.29 -13.66
N ALA A 41 6.79 18.21 -13.26
CA ALA A 41 6.48 19.64 -13.16
C ALA A 41 6.16 20.29 -14.53
N SER A 42 6.84 19.90 -15.61
CA SER A 42 6.63 20.46 -16.96
C SER A 42 5.25 20.11 -17.53
N GLY A 43 4.65 19.01 -17.09
CA GLY A 43 3.41 18.46 -17.63
C GLY A 43 3.60 17.71 -18.95
N ASP A 44 4.82 17.45 -19.37
CA ASP A 44 5.11 16.59 -20.51
C ASP A 44 4.82 15.12 -20.18
N PRO A 45 4.46 14.28 -21.17
CA PRO A 45 4.30 12.86 -20.95
C PRO A 45 5.60 12.22 -20.43
N VAL A 46 5.51 11.50 -19.32
CA VAL A 46 6.65 10.82 -18.73
C VAL A 46 6.29 9.44 -18.22
N THR A 47 7.19 8.49 -18.41
CA THR A 47 7.11 7.16 -17.77
C THR A 47 8.08 7.10 -16.61
N ILE A 48 7.56 6.90 -15.41
CA ILE A 48 8.34 6.73 -14.18
C ILE A 48 8.27 5.27 -13.76
N VAL A 49 9.42 4.63 -13.59
CA VAL A 49 9.50 3.25 -13.13
C VAL A 49 10.01 3.20 -11.69
N VAL A 50 9.18 2.70 -10.80
CA VAL A 50 9.53 2.57 -9.38
C VAL A 50 10.13 1.19 -9.11
N LEU A 51 11.42 1.16 -8.80
CA LEU A 51 12.10 -0.02 -8.27
C LEU A 51 12.07 0.05 -6.74
N GLY A 52 11.05 -0.54 -6.12
CA GLY A 52 10.82 -0.34 -4.70
C GLY A 52 9.75 -1.25 -4.10
N GLY A 53 9.30 -0.91 -2.90
CA GLY A 53 8.13 -1.48 -2.24
C GLY A 53 6.99 -0.46 -2.19
N ASP A 54 5.93 -0.82 -1.45
CA ASP A 54 4.71 -0.01 -1.32
C ASP A 54 4.99 1.43 -0.86
N GLY A 55 5.91 1.62 0.09
CA GLY A 55 6.30 2.96 0.55
C GLY A 55 6.97 3.82 -0.52
N SER A 56 7.74 3.21 -1.44
CA SER A 56 8.35 3.95 -2.54
C SER A 56 7.31 4.38 -3.58
N VAL A 57 6.32 3.52 -3.83
CA VAL A 57 5.18 3.84 -4.70
C VAL A 57 4.37 4.98 -4.08
N ASP A 58 4.09 4.92 -2.78
CA ASP A 58 3.35 5.93 -2.04
C ASP A 58 4.04 7.31 -2.11
N GLU A 59 5.36 7.37 -1.84
CA GLU A 59 6.14 8.59 -1.96
C GLU A 59 6.10 9.16 -3.40
N VAL A 60 6.27 8.32 -4.42
CA VAL A 60 6.20 8.76 -5.83
C VAL A 60 4.83 9.33 -6.14
N ILE A 61 3.74 8.62 -5.83
CA ILE A 61 2.37 9.04 -6.12
C ILE A 61 2.04 10.38 -5.44
N CYS A 62 2.54 10.59 -4.22
CA CYS A 62 2.36 11.86 -3.52
C CYS A 62 3.05 13.04 -4.21
N GLY A 63 4.18 12.79 -4.88
CA GLY A 63 4.93 13.82 -5.61
C GLY A 63 4.40 14.13 -7.01
N LEU A 64 3.70 13.19 -7.65
CA LEU A 64 3.27 13.34 -9.04
C LEU A 64 2.44 14.62 -9.26
N GLN A 65 2.79 15.33 -10.30
CA GLN A 65 2.00 16.44 -10.87
C GLN A 65 1.46 15.99 -12.24
N ASN A 66 0.40 16.65 -12.72
CA ASN A 66 -0.15 16.35 -14.05
C ASN A 66 -0.43 14.85 -14.30
N LEU A 67 -1.13 14.20 -13.37
CA LEU A 67 -1.36 12.74 -13.31
C LEU A 67 -1.76 12.12 -14.66
N SER A 68 -2.54 12.82 -15.47
CA SER A 68 -3.00 12.35 -16.79
C SER A 68 -1.86 12.18 -17.81
N ARG A 69 -0.68 12.71 -17.54
CA ARG A 69 0.52 12.64 -18.38
C ARG A 69 1.57 11.66 -17.87
N VAL A 70 1.31 10.98 -16.74
CA VAL A 70 2.26 10.08 -16.11
C VAL A 70 1.84 8.64 -16.34
N THR A 71 2.77 7.84 -16.84
CA THR A 71 2.69 6.37 -16.82
C THR A 71 3.59 5.84 -15.71
N LEU A 72 3.05 5.03 -14.80
CA LEU A 72 3.80 4.45 -13.70
C LEU A 72 4.10 2.97 -13.98
N GLY A 73 5.37 2.62 -14.10
CA GLY A 73 5.85 1.25 -14.08
C GLY A 73 6.26 0.85 -12.66
N TYR A 74 6.12 -0.43 -12.32
CA TYR A 74 6.46 -0.92 -10.99
C TYR A 74 7.26 -2.22 -11.04
N ILE A 75 8.41 -2.22 -10.37
CA ILE A 75 9.28 -3.38 -10.22
C ILE A 75 9.39 -3.70 -8.72
N PRO A 76 8.73 -4.77 -8.24
CA PRO A 76 8.63 -5.08 -6.81
C PRO A 76 9.94 -5.61 -6.23
N ILE A 77 10.46 -4.95 -5.19
CA ILE A 77 11.59 -5.42 -4.39
C ILE A 77 11.33 -5.29 -2.87
N GLY A 78 10.15 -4.84 -2.51
CA GLY A 78 9.72 -4.73 -1.11
C GLY A 78 9.29 -6.06 -0.51
N SER A 79 8.95 -6.05 0.78
CA SER A 79 8.48 -7.25 1.50
C SER A 79 6.97 -7.47 1.40
N GLY A 80 6.17 -6.42 1.17
CA GLY A 80 4.71 -6.46 1.04
C GLY A 80 4.29 -6.56 -0.41
N ASN A 81 4.61 -5.52 -1.16
CA ASN A 81 4.30 -5.33 -2.57
C ASN A 81 2.78 -5.45 -2.84
N ASP A 82 1.99 -4.87 -1.94
CA ASP A 82 0.52 -4.96 -2.01
C ASP A 82 -0.05 -4.16 -3.18
N PHE A 83 0.63 -3.08 -3.59
CA PHE A 83 0.33 -2.36 -4.82
C PHE A 83 0.40 -3.28 -6.04
N GLY A 84 1.53 -3.99 -6.23
CA GLY A 84 1.69 -4.91 -7.34
C GLY A 84 0.73 -6.10 -7.27
N ARG A 85 0.49 -6.62 -6.06
CA ARG A 85 -0.46 -7.72 -5.83
C ARG A 85 -1.89 -7.31 -6.17
N GLY A 86 -2.32 -6.13 -5.74
CA GLY A 86 -3.67 -5.61 -6.00
C GLY A 86 -3.93 -5.39 -7.48
N LEU A 87 -2.92 -5.02 -8.24
CA LEU A 87 -2.97 -4.84 -9.70
C LEU A 87 -2.66 -6.11 -10.49
N ALA A 88 -2.46 -7.25 -9.82
CA ALA A 88 -2.07 -8.53 -10.43
C ALA A 88 -0.78 -8.46 -11.28
N LEU A 89 0.16 -7.57 -10.89
CA LEU A 89 1.45 -7.44 -11.55
C LEU A 89 2.39 -8.60 -11.17
N PRO A 90 3.38 -8.94 -12.02
CA PRO A 90 4.36 -9.96 -11.71
C PRO A 90 5.11 -9.66 -10.41
N SER A 91 5.21 -10.64 -9.52
CA SER A 91 6.01 -10.55 -8.29
C SER A 91 7.51 -10.80 -8.52
N ASP A 92 7.85 -11.45 -9.62
CA ASP A 92 9.24 -11.63 -10.07
C ASP A 92 9.73 -10.34 -10.72
N THR A 93 10.88 -9.85 -10.28
CA THR A 93 11.47 -8.58 -10.71
C THR A 93 11.77 -8.53 -12.20
N MET A 94 12.29 -9.62 -12.78
CA MET A 94 12.65 -9.61 -14.19
C MET A 94 11.41 -9.69 -15.08
N LYS A 95 10.39 -10.44 -14.66
CA LYS A 95 9.08 -10.45 -15.35
C LYS A 95 8.37 -9.10 -15.26
N ALA A 96 8.49 -8.41 -14.11
CA ALA A 96 7.96 -7.07 -13.96
C ALA A 96 8.68 -6.06 -14.86
N LEU A 97 10.01 -6.17 -14.98
CA LEU A 97 10.80 -5.38 -15.92
C LEU A 97 10.37 -5.65 -17.37
N ASP A 98 10.20 -6.92 -17.76
CA ASP A 98 9.73 -7.30 -19.10
C ASP A 98 8.37 -6.67 -19.40
N LEU A 99 7.45 -6.72 -18.43
CA LEU A 99 6.14 -6.08 -18.58
C LEU A 99 6.26 -4.57 -18.77
N VAL A 100 7.11 -3.90 -18.00
CA VAL A 100 7.33 -2.44 -18.11
C VAL A 100 7.93 -2.07 -19.47
N LEU A 101 8.85 -2.86 -20.02
CA LEU A 101 9.54 -2.55 -21.26
C LEU A 101 8.73 -2.87 -22.51
N HIS A 102 7.90 -3.92 -22.48
CA HIS A 102 7.29 -4.46 -23.68
C HIS A 102 5.76 -4.39 -23.71
N SER A 103 5.11 -3.92 -22.61
CA SER A 103 3.66 -3.78 -22.63
C SER A 103 3.24 -2.53 -23.41
N GLU A 104 2.42 -2.72 -24.42
CA GLU A 104 1.74 -1.62 -25.12
C GLU A 104 0.47 -1.17 -24.39
N GLN A 105 0.05 -1.94 -23.37
CA GLN A 105 -1.20 -1.67 -22.65
C GLN A 105 -0.91 -0.98 -21.32
N THR A 106 -1.61 0.11 -21.09
CA THR A 106 -1.68 0.78 -19.80
C THR A 106 -3.10 0.69 -19.24
N ARG A 107 -3.21 0.62 -17.93
CA ARG A 107 -4.48 0.67 -17.21
C ARG A 107 -4.55 1.96 -16.41
N LYS A 108 -5.64 2.69 -16.52
CA LYS A 108 -5.93 3.81 -15.63
C LYS A 108 -6.39 3.26 -14.28
N ILE A 109 -5.90 3.84 -13.22
CA ILE A 109 -6.33 3.54 -11.86
C ILE A 109 -6.72 4.82 -11.15
N ASN A 110 -7.66 4.73 -10.24
CA ASN A 110 -7.99 5.79 -9.31
C ASN A 110 -6.91 5.92 -8.24
N LEU A 111 -6.83 7.08 -7.61
CA LEU A 111 -6.05 7.32 -6.42
C LEU A 111 -6.97 7.86 -5.33
N GLY A 112 -6.85 7.29 -4.13
CA GLY A 112 -7.49 7.87 -2.97
C GLY A 112 -6.77 9.16 -2.55
N VAL A 113 -7.53 10.11 -2.00
CA VAL A 113 -6.98 11.36 -1.47
C VAL A 113 -7.41 11.50 -0.02
N LEU A 114 -6.45 11.60 0.85
CA LEU A 114 -6.65 11.87 2.27
C LEU A 114 -6.40 13.35 2.56
N HIS A 115 -7.41 14.04 3.07
CA HIS A 115 -7.28 15.37 3.63
C HIS A 115 -7.20 15.25 5.16
N TYR A 116 -6.11 15.72 5.75
CA TYR A 116 -5.90 15.70 7.18
C TYR A 116 -5.25 17.02 7.65
N HIS A 117 -6.00 17.83 8.39
CA HIS A 117 -5.66 19.22 8.64
C HIS A 117 -5.34 19.95 7.33
N ASP A 118 -4.20 20.62 7.26
CA ASP A 118 -3.75 21.36 6.06
C ASP A 118 -2.94 20.49 5.08
N LYS A 119 -2.93 19.17 5.26
CA LYS A 119 -2.16 18.24 4.45
C LYS A 119 -3.06 17.44 3.53
N VAL A 120 -2.55 17.24 2.32
CA VAL A 120 -3.16 16.35 1.32
C VAL A 120 -2.19 15.21 1.04
N HIS A 121 -2.67 13.98 1.13
CA HIS A 121 -1.89 12.78 0.83
C HIS A 121 -2.66 11.90 -0.16
N ARG A 122 -2.01 11.46 -1.22
CA ARG A 122 -2.58 10.51 -2.17
C ARG A 122 -2.15 9.11 -1.83
N PHE A 123 -3.02 8.14 -2.01
CA PHE A 123 -2.69 6.74 -1.82
C PHE A 123 -3.27 5.89 -2.95
N ALA A 124 -2.54 4.84 -3.34
CA ALA A 124 -3.00 3.88 -4.34
C ALA A 124 -3.54 2.60 -3.74
N VAL A 125 -3.18 2.28 -2.51
CA VAL A 125 -3.54 1.03 -1.83
C VAL A 125 -4.66 1.27 -0.84
N SER A 126 -4.35 1.86 0.29
CA SER A 126 -5.29 2.09 1.38
C SER A 126 -4.86 3.25 2.28
N SER A 127 -5.79 3.77 3.04
CA SER A 127 -5.53 4.74 4.11
C SER A 127 -6.44 4.47 5.29
N GLY A 128 -5.88 4.34 6.50
CA GLY A 128 -6.64 3.92 7.66
C GLY A 128 -6.19 4.55 8.97
N ILE A 129 -7.05 4.37 9.98
CA ILE A 129 -6.83 4.83 11.35
C ILE A 129 -7.12 3.70 12.34
N GLY A 130 -6.50 3.79 13.51
CA GLY A 130 -6.73 2.88 14.62
C GLY A 130 -5.70 1.77 14.73
N TYR A 131 -6.15 0.56 15.04
CA TYR A 131 -5.30 -0.59 15.37
C TYR A 131 -4.34 -0.97 14.25
N ASP A 132 -4.80 -1.00 13.01
CA ASP A 132 -3.97 -1.36 11.86
C ASP A 132 -2.88 -0.31 11.61
N ALA A 133 -3.23 0.96 11.55
CA ALA A 133 -2.26 2.05 11.45
C ALA A 133 -1.21 1.98 12.57
N ALA A 134 -1.62 1.60 13.81
CA ALA A 134 -0.70 1.41 14.92
C ALA A 134 0.25 0.22 14.73
N ILE A 135 -0.20 -0.87 14.07
CA ILE A 135 0.68 -2.00 13.71
C ILE A 135 1.66 -1.57 12.64
N CYS A 136 1.20 -0.94 11.57
CA CYS A 136 2.05 -0.47 10.47
C CYS A 136 3.13 0.49 10.99
N HIS A 137 2.75 1.47 11.81
CA HIS A 137 3.71 2.36 12.46
C HIS A 137 4.73 1.59 13.32
N GLN A 138 4.28 0.64 14.15
CA GLN A 138 5.17 -0.16 15.00
C GLN A 138 6.15 -0.99 14.16
N LEU A 139 5.70 -1.57 13.06
CA LEU A 139 6.55 -2.35 12.16
C LEU A 139 7.58 -1.47 11.43
N CYS A 140 7.23 -0.23 11.10
CA CYS A 140 8.17 0.71 10.47
C CYS A 140 9.31 1.11 11.39
N ILE A 141 9.04 1.28 12.69
CA ILE A 141 10.04 1.73 13.69
C ILE A 141 10.73 0.58 14.44
N SER A 142 10.23 -0.65 14.34
CA SER A 142 10.70 -1.79 15.15
C SER A 142 11.92 -2.48 14.53
N ARG A 143 13.00 -2.54 15.32
CA ARG A 143 14.15 -3.39 15.01
C ARG A 143 13.82 -4.89 15.04
N VAL A 144 12.70 -5.26 15.66
CA VAL A 144 12.20 -6.65 15.76
C VAL A 144 11.87 -7.19 14.36
N LYS A 145 11.27 -6.38 13.48
CA LYS A 145 11.02 -6.77 12.08
C LYS A 145 12.30 -7.15 11.34
N VAL A 146 13.36 -6.38 11.52
CA VAL A 146 14.66 -6.64 10.86
C VAL A 146 15.25 -7.96 11.34
N PHE A 147 15.17 -8.24 12.64
CA PHE A 147 15.67 -9.48 13.23
C PHE A 147 14.88 -10.70 12.74
N PHE A 148 13.54 -10.67 12.82
CA PHE A 148 12.70 -11.77 12.37
C PHE A 148 12.75 -12.00 10.87
N ASN A 149 12.88 -10.95 10.06
CA ASN A 149 13.05 -11.09 8.61
C ASN A 149 14.36 -11.79 8.25
N ARG A 150 15.46 -11.53 8.99
CA ARG A 150 16.73 -12.24 8.80
C ARG A 150 16.62 -13.75 9.08
N LEU A 151 15.69 -14.16 9.95
CA LEU A 151 15.41 -15.55 10.29
C LEU A 151 14.32 -16.18 9.42
N GLY A 152 13.79 -15.49 8.41
CA GLY A 152 12.65 -15.98 7.61
C GLY A 152 11.31 -16.02 8.38
N LEU A 153 11.25 -15.43 9.57
CA LEU A 153 10.10 -15.47 10.47
C LEU A 153 9.26 -14.17 10.47
N GLY A 154 9.26 -13.45 9.36
CA GLY A 154 8.55 -12.15 9.25
C GLY A 154 7.06 -12.21 9.63
N LYS A 155 6.37 -13.32 9.34
CA LYS A 155 4.96 -13.54 9.73
C LYS A 155 4.78 -13.60 11.25
N LEU A 156 5.74 -14.18 11.98
CA LEU A 156 5.70 -14.23 13.43
C LEU A 156 5.95 -12.86 14.07
N ALA A 157 6.80 -12.04 13.46
CA ALA A 157 6.99 -10.66 13.92
C ALA A 157 5.69 -9.85 13.79
N TYR A 158 4.99 -10.00 12.67
CA TYR A 158 3.69 -9.36 12.47
C TYR A 158 2.67 -9.83 13.53
N ALA A 159 2.55 -11.13 13.74
CA ALA A 159 1.63 -11.70 14.74
C ALA A 159 1.97 -11.22 16.18
N ALA A 160 3.25 -11.18 16.55
CA ALA A 160 3.68 -10.71 17.86
C ALA A 160 3.39 -9.20 18.05
N CYS A 161 3.66 -8.37 17.03
CA CYS A 161 3.33 -6.95 17.06
C CYS A 161 1.83 -6.72 17.14
N SER A 162 1.04 -7.50 16.39
CA SER A 162 -0.42 -7.44 16.42
C SER A 162 -0.96 -7.76 17.81
N LEU A 163 -0.51 -8.83 18.43
CA LEU A 163 -0.94 -9.23 19.78
C LEU A 163 -0.55 -8.18 20.83
N TYR A 164 0.68 -7.66 20.76
CA TYR A 164 1.16 -6.61 21.66
C TYR A 164 0.32 -5.34 21.55
N ARG A 165 0.03 -4.90 20.33
CA ARG A 165 -0.79 -3.71 20.07
C ARG A 165 -2.25 -3.92 20.47
N LEU A 166 -2.80 -5.10 20.23
CA LEU A 166 -4.18 -5.41 20.63
C LEU A 166 -4.39 -5.32 22.15
N ARG A 167 -3.42 -5.75 22.96
CA ARG A 167 -3.49 -5.57 24.43
C ARG A 167 -3.63 -4.09 24.82
N ARG A 168 -2.93 -3.21 24.11
CA ARG A 168 -2.90 -1.75 24.38
C ARG A 168 -3.94 -0.96 23.60
N CYS A 169 -4.58 -1.59 22.61
CA CYS A 169 -5.63 -0.95 21.83
C CYS A 169 -6.81 -0.60 22.76
N GLN A 170 -7.21 0.64 22.72
CA GLN A 170 -8.45 1.12 23.31
C GLN A 170 -9.38 1.48 22.16
N PRO A 171 -10.39 0.64 21.87
CA PRO A 171 -11.37 0.95 20.84
C PRO A 171 -12.12 2.22 21.22
N ASP A 172 -12.25 3.11 20.27
CA ASP A 172 -12.89 4.41 20.47
C ASP A 172 -14.22 4.50 19.72
N GLU A 173 -14.99 5.51 20.03
CA GLU A 173 -16.23 5.82 19.34
C GLU A 173 -15.92 6.61 18.07
N MET A 174 -16.63 6.30 16.98
CA MET A 174 -16.38 6.90 15.67
C MET A 174 -17.69 7.19 14.96
N GLU A 175 -17.79 8.38 14.42
CA GLU A 175 -18.79 8.74 13.44
C GLU A 175 -18.16 8.82 12.06
N ILE A 176 -18.81 8.20 11.09
CA ILE A 176 -18.36 8.14 9.70
C ILE A 176 -19.48 8.68 8.83
N LEU A 177 -19.16 9.64 8.00
CA LEU A 177 -20.05 10.16 6.98
C LEU A 177 -19.60 9.65 5.61
N LEU A 178 -20.43 8.81 4.97
CA LEU A 178 -20.17 8.28 3.64
C LEU A 178 -20.96 9.11 2.62
N ASP A 179 -20.29 9.54 1.56
CA ASP A 179 -20.84 10.27 0.41
C ASP A 179 -21.73 11.47 0.84
N ASP A 180 -21.31 12.17 1.89
CA ASP A 180 -22.00 13.34 2.47
C ASP A 180 -23.47 13.11 2.89
N THR A 181 -23.93 11.87 2.82
CA THR A 181 -25.35 11.52 3.03
C THR A 181 -25.59 10.48 4.12
N LYS A 182 -24.77 9.43 4.16
CA LYS A 182 -24.98 8.30 5.06
C LYS A 182 -24.10 8.42 6.30
N ARG A 183 -24.72 8.76 7.44
CA ARG A 183 -24.05 8.88 8.74
C ARG A 183 -24.11 7.54 9.48
N LEU A 184 -22.95 7.03 9.86
CA LEU A 184 -22.79 5.78 10.60
C LEU A 184 -22.09 6.07 11.93
N HIS A 185 -22.56 5.43 13.00
CA HIS A 185 -22.01 5.59 14.34
C HIS A 185 -21.59 4.24 14.92
N PHE A 186 -20.34 4.13 15.36
CA PHE A 186 -19.77 2.92 15.95
C PHE A 186 -19.17 3.23 17.32
N LYS A 187 -19.51 2.41 18.32
CA LYS A 187 -19.08 2.66 19.72
C LYS A 187 -17.71 2.12 20.08
N ARG A 188 -17.22 1.10 19.41
CA ARG A 188 -15.97 0.40 19.78
C ARG A 188 -15.23 0.04 18.51
N VAL A 189 -14.67 1.03 17.84
CA VAL A 189 -13.91 0.86 16.61
C VAL A 189 -12.49 0.45 16.93
N PHE A 190 -12.06 -0.68 16.40
CA PHE A 190 -10.67 -1.12 16.44
C PHE A 190 -9.87 -0.49 15.32
N PHE A 191 -10.40 -0.53 14.11
CA PHE A 191 -9.85 0.23 13.00
C PHE A 191 -10.92 0.54 11.95
N ALA A 192 -10.63 1.55 11.14
CA ALA A 192 -11.40 1.95 9.98
C ALA A 192 -10.43 2.34 8.88
N SER A 193 -10.65 1.85 7.67
CA SER A 193 -9.73 2.09 6.54
C SER A 193 -10.47 2.13 5.22
N ALA A 194 -10.05 3.06 4.34
CA ALA A 194 -10.49 3.14 2.96
C ALA A 194 -9.49 2.41 2.07
N PHE A 195 -9.99 1.64 1.12
CA PHE A 195 -9.23 0.80 0.22
C PHE A 195 -9.52 1.15 -1.24
N ASN A 196 -8.48 1.33 -2.01
CA ASN A 196 -8.51 1.43 -3.46
C ASN A 196 -8.07 0.11 -4.12
N LEU A 197 -7.30 -0.70 -3.38
CA LEU A 197 -6.84 -2.04 -3.77
C LEU A 197 -7.15 -3.06 -2.67
N PRO A 198 -7.35 -4.34 -3.01
CA PRO A 198 -7.83 -5.35 -2.06
C PRO A 198 -6.90 -5.65 -0.89
N TYR A 199 -5.60 -5.40 -1.03
CA TYR A 199 -4.57 -5.92 -0.13
C TYR A 199 -3.84 -4.82 0.64
N GLU A 200 -3.48 -5.13 1.89
CA GLU A 200 -2.61 -4.31 2.74
C GLU A 200 -1.81 -5.22 3.68
N GLY A 201 -0.72 -4.69 4.26
CA GLY A 201 0.03 -5.38 5.30
C GLY A 201 0.77 -6.64 4.86
N GLY A 202 1.10 -6.75 3.57
CA GLY A 202 1.83 -7.89 3.01
C GLY A 202 0.94 -9.06 2.63
N GLY A 203 -0.24 -8.80 2.09
CA GLY A 203 -1.16 -9.80 1.54
C GLY A 203 -2.42 -10.05 2.35
N CYS A 204 -2.71 -9.23 3.34
CA CYS A 204 -4.02 -9.24 4.00
C CYS A 204 -5.07 -8.67 3.06
N LYS A 205 -6.07 -9.46 2.71
CA LYS A 205 -7.12 -9.12 1.76
C LYS A 205 -8.31 -8.48 2.48
N PHE A 206 -8.15 -7.22 2.91
CA PHE A 206 -9.14 -6.53 3.74
C PHE A 206 -10.43 -6.17 3.01
N CYS A 207 -10.34 -5.64 1.79
CA CYS A 207 -11.49 -5.36 0.94
C CYS A 207 -11.40 -6.21 -0.34
N PRO A 208 -11.88 -7.47 -0.30
CA PRO A 208 -11.70 -8.43 -1.39
C PRO A 208 -12.23 -7.98 -2.75
N ASP A 209 -13.25 -7.13 -2.74
CA ASP A 209 -13.98 -6.70 -3.94
C ASP A 209 -13.55 -5.31 -4.44
N ALA A 210 -12.60 -4.66 -3.73
CA ALA A 210 -12.07 -3.34 -4.11
C ALA A 210 -11.45 -3.36 -5.51
N LYS A 211 -11.79 -2.35 -6.31
CA LYS A 211 -11.32 -2.18 -7.70
C LYS A 211 -10.72 -0.81 -7.88
N PRO A 212 -9.53 -0.71 -8.47
CA PRO A 212 -8.84 0.56 -8.61
C PRO A 212 -9.33 1.44 -9.76
N ASP A 213 -10.40 1.07 -10.47
CA ASP A 213 -10.86 1.71 -11.71
C ASP A 213 -12.38 1.86 -11.80
N ASP A 214 -13.09 1.86 -10.68
CA ASP A 214 -14.55 2.02 -10.62
C ASP A 214 -15.02 3.33 -9.97
N ASP A 215 -14.07 4.24 -9.71
CA ASP A 215 -14.28 5.56 -9.07
C ASP A 215 -14.85 5.47 -7.63
N LEU A 216 -14.66 4.32 -6.97
CA LEU A 216 -15.10 4.07 -5.60
C LEU A 216 -13.91 3.77 -4.68
N LEU A 217 -14.10 4.00 -3.38
CA LEU A 217 -13.26 3.49 -2.31
C LEU A 217 -14.10 2.55 -1.45
N ASP A 218 -13.64 1.31 -1.29
CA ASP A 218 -14.22 0.40 -0.32
C ASP A 218 -13.82 0.80 1.09
N PHE A 219 -14.75 0.83 2.01
CA PHE A 219 -14.47 1.25 3.38
C PHE A 219 -14.78 0.12 4.35
N ILE A 220 -13.79 -0.30 5.13
CA ILE A 220 -13.95 -1.34 6.15
C ILE A 220 -13.86 -0.77 7.55
N VAL A 221 -14.78 -1.22 8.43
CA VAL A 221 -14.74 -0.92 9.86
C VAL A 221 -14.81 -2.24 10.64
N ILE A 222 -13.90 -2.43 11.59
CA ILE A 222 -14.02 -3.49 12.59
C ILE A 222 -14.38 -2.86 13.93
N ALA A 223 -15.60 -3.14 14.39
CA ALA A 223 -16.18 -2.50 15.56
C ALA A 223 -17.10 -3.45 16.36
N ASN A 224 -17.43 -3.01 17.58
CA ASN A 224 -18.45 -3.63 18.44
C ASN A 224 -18.19 -5.10 18.81
N VAL A 225 -16.93 -5.56 18.73
CA VAL A 225 -16.56 -6.93 19.12
C VAL A 225 -15.59 -6.93 20.31
N PRO A 226 -15.53 -8.00 21.11
CA PRO A 226 -14.46 -8.21 22.11
C PRO A 226 -13.08 -8.32 21.43
N LYS A 227 -12.02 -7.93 22.14
CA LYS A 227 -10.64 -8.05 21.63
C LYS A 227 -10.27 -9.44 21.14
N ILE A 228 -10.79 -10.48 21.80
CA ILE A 228 -10.54 -11.87 21.41
C ILE A 228 -11.16 -12.20 20.03
N ILE A 229 -12.32 -11.65 19.72
CA ILE A 229 -12.95 -11.80 18.41
C ILE A 229 -12.16 -10.99 17.36
N ALA A 230 -11.77 -9.75 17.67
CA ALA A 230 -10.91 -8.97 16.78
C ALA A 230 -9.61 -9.72 16.44
N LEU A 231 -8.99 -10.41 17.42
CA LEU A 231 -7.83 -11.26 17.20
C LEU A 231 -8.14 -12.47 16.30
N ALA A 232 -9.31 -13.11 16.49
CA ALA A 232 -9.73 -14.26 15.70
C ALA A 232 -10.07 -13.88 14.23
N ILE A 233 -10.44 -12.64 13.97
CA ILE A 233 -10.67 -12.11 12.62
C ILE A 233 -9.36 -12.07 11.81
N LEU A 234 -8.23 -11.70 12.42
CA LEU A 234 -6.97 -11.45 11.72
C LEU A 234 -6.50 -12.59 10.79
N PRO A 235 -6.48 -13.88 11.19
CA PRO A 235 -6.07 -14.96 10.29
C PRO A 235 -6.99 -15.11 9.07
N THR A 236 -8.26 -14.75 9.20
CA THR A 236 -9.26 -14.89 8.14
C THR A 236 -9.16 -13.80 7.07
N VAL A 237 -8.45 -12.70 7.39
CA VAL A 237 -8.20 -11.59 6.45
C VAL A 237 -7.37 -12.04 5.26
N PHE A 238 -6.41 -12.94 5.44
CA PHE A 238 -5.60 -13.47 4.33
C PHE A 238 -6.42 -14.19 3.26
N SER A 239 -7.55 -14.77 3.64
CA SER A 239 -8.47 -15.45 2.71
C SER A 239 -9.68 -14.60 2.31
N GLY A 240 -9.81 -13.38 2.83
CA GLY A 240 -10.98 -12.52 2.63
C GLY A 240 -12.27 -13.00 3.32
N LYS A 241 -12.21 -14.07 4.13
CA LYS A 241 -13.41 -14.65 4.79
C LYS A 241 -13.93 -13.82 5.95
N HIS A 242 -13.14 -12.88 6.47
CA HIS A 242 -13.51 -11.99 7.57
C HIS A 242 -14.72 -11.11 7.24
N THR A 243 -14.99 -10.82 5.97
CA THR A 243 -16.10 -9.96 5.52
C THR A 243 -17.48 -10.45 5.99
N ARG A 244 -17.59 -11.74 6.33
CA ARG A 244 -18.83 -12.38 6.80
C ARG A 244 -18.88 -12.52 8.32
N LEU A 245 -17.85 -12.07 9.04
CA LEU A 245 -17.78 -12.22 10.48
C LEU A 245 -18.48 -11.05 11.18
N PRO A 246 -19.06 -11.30 12.37
CA PRO A 246 -19.72 -10.25 13.14
C PRO A 246 -18.70 -9.16 13.53
N GLY A 247 -19.14 -7.90 13.45
CA GLY A 247 -18.33 -6.73 13.76
C GLY A 247 -17.41 -6.27 12.63
N VAL A 248 -17.44 -6.92 11.47
CA VAL A 248 -16.81 -6.44 10.23
C VAL A 248 -17.90 -5.82 9.36
N HIS A 249 -17.70 -4.58 8.98
CA HIS A 249 -18.60 -3.80 8.14
C HIS A 249 -17.83 -3.31 6.92
N ILE A 250 -18.38 -3.53 5.72
CA ILE A 250 -17.81 -3.05 4.45
C ILE A 250 -18.89 -2.21 3.75
N PHE A 251 -18.46 -1.11 3.18
CA PHE A 251 -19.31 -0.14 2.50
C PHE A 251 -18.71 0.22 1.15
#